data_ec79eb005d6b401dc5202afeed018c7c
#
_entry.id   ec79eb005d6b401dc5202afeed018c7c
#
_cell.length_a   1.000
_cell.length_b   1.000
_cell.length_c   1.000
_cell.angle_alpha   90.00
_cell.angle_beta   90.00
_cell.angle_gamma   90.00
#
_symmetry.space_group_name_H-M   'P 1'
#
loop_
_entity.id
_entity.type
_entity.pdbx_description
1 polymer ?
#
loop_
_entity_poly.entity_id
_entity_poly.type
_entity_poly.pdbx_seq_one_letter_code
_entity_poly.pdbx_strand_id
1 'polypeptide(L)'
;KKIIRPFPLLSLNDNQNQHKIVAEQYAKEQISQISNFSRMFHKKNDKIRIGYFSPDFKNHPVMHLILDVLKNHDKSKFDIYGFFHGPQEDEWTDIVKKYFHKFYNVYEKSDEDIATLSRENKIDIAVDLCGYTKYSITKTYIKGAAPIQINYLGYPGTMGNKYFNYIIADKHIVPPSEFKNFSEKVLYLPNCYQANQSKIKISKKNFDRKDFKLPNESFVFACLNNNYKINPIIFASWMKIL
;
A
#
# COMPACT_ATOMS: atom_id res chain seq x y z
N LYS A 1 10.15 -0.29 26.30
CA LYS A 1 8.70 -0.42 26.01
C LYS A 1 8.55 -0.96 24.61
N LYS A 2 7.86 -2.09 24.40
CA LYS A 2 7.48 -2.56 23.05
C LYS A 2 6.50 -1.55 22.46
N ILE A 3 6.83 -0.96 21.30
CA ILE A 3 5.94 -0.07 20.58
C ILE A 3 4.98 -0.92 19.73
N ILE A 4 3.71 -0.57 19.76
CA ILE A 4 2.67 -1.24 18.98
C ILE A 4 2.87 -0.87 17.51
N ARG A 5 2.82 -1.87 16.62
CA ARG A 5 2.83 -1.62 15.17
C ARG A 5 1.49 -1.01 14.74
N PRO A 6 1.50 0.04 13.90
CA PRO A 6 0.26 0.74 13.52
C PRO A 6 -0.75 -0.14 12.78
N PHE A 7 -0.32 -1.03 11.88
CA PHE A 7 -1.23 -1.79 11.03
C PHE A 7 -2.25 -2.66 11.79
N PRO A 8 -1.86 -3.48 12.80
CA PRO A 8 -2.82 -4.25 13.57
C PRO A 8 -3.86 -3.39 14.30
N LEU A 9 -3.50 -2.18 14.72
CA LEU A 9 -4.39 -1.28 15.44
C LEU A 9 -5.60 -0.86 14.63
N LEU A 10 -5.46 -0.75 13.29
CA LEU A 10 -6.56 -0.38 12.39
C LEU A 10 -7.75 -1.35 12.44
N SER A 11 -7.53 -2.60 12.87
CA SER A 11 -8.58 -3.61 13.03
C SER A 11 -9.12 -3.74 14.46
N LEU A 12 -8.47 -3.11 15.45
CA LEU A 12 -8.85 -3.22 16.86
C LEU A 12 -9.83 -2.14 17.29
N ASN A 13 -9.71 -0.95 16.73
CA ASN A 13 -10.62 0.17 17.01
C ASN A 13 -10.69 1.13 15.81
N ASP A 14 -11.63 2.06 15.83
CA ASP A 14 -11.87 3.09 14.81
C ASP A 14 -11.45 4.51 15.25
N ASN A 15 -10.67 4.62 16.32
CA ASN A 15 -10.21 5.91 16.85
C ASN A 15 -9.02 6.46 16.04
N GLN A 16 -9.30 7.34 15.08
CA GLN A 16 -8.31 7.93 14.18
C GLN A 16 -7.21 8.72 14.92
N ASN A 17 -7.56 9.42 16.01
CA ASN A 17 -6.57 10.12 16.81
C ASN A 17 -5.59 9.14 17.48
N GLN A 18 -6.07 8.02 17.97
CA GLN A 18 -5.23 6.98 18.54
C GLN A 18 -4.34 6.33 17.47
N HIS A 19 -4.86 6.11 16.27
CA HIS A 19 -4.08 5.62 15.13
C HIS A 19 -2.92 6.58 14.82
N LYS A 20 -3.18 7.90 14.79
CA LYS A 20 -2.15 8.91 14.57
C LYS A 20 -1.07 8.87 15.66
N ILE A 21 -1.46 8.88 16.93
CA ILE A 21 -0.52 8.86 18.06
C ILE A 21 0.41 7.64 17.97
N VAL A 22 -0.14 6.45 17.69
CA VAL A 22 0.66 5.23 17.57
C VAL A 22 1.58 5.27 16.34
N ALA A 23 1.08 5.79 15.20
CA ALA A 23 1.90 5.94 13.99
C ALA A 23 3.06 6.92 14.23
N GLU A 24 2.82 8.06 14.89
CA GLU A 24 3.86 9.04 15.24
C GLU A 24 4.92 8.47 16.20
N GLN A 25 4.50 7.73 17.21
CA GLN A 25 5.42 7.05 18.13
C GLN A 25 6.26 5.99 17.40
N TYR A 26 5.65 5.19 16.55
CA TYR A 26 6.34 4.18 15.76
C TYR A 26 7.32 4.82 14.78
N ALA A 27 6.90 5.87 14.07
CA ALA A 27 7.76 6.62 13.17
C ALA A 27 8.96 7.24 13.90
N LYS A 28 8.74 7.83 15.06
CA LYS A 28 9.82 8.42 15.90
C LYS A 28 10.89 7.41 16.26
N GLU A 29 10.51 6.18 16.61
CA GLU A 29 11.48 5.11 16.88
C GLU A 29 12.28 4.74 15.63
N GLN A 30 11.63 4.62 14.46
CA GLN A 30 12.32 4.34 13.20
C GLN A 30 13.31 5.46 12.84
N ILE A 31 12.93 6.73 13.05
CA ILE A 31 13.74 7.91 12.77
C ILE A 31 14.95 8.00 13.70
N SER A 32 14.81 7.69 14.98
CA SER A 32 15.90 7.77 15.98
C SER A 32 17.09 6.86 15.66
N GLN A 33 16.89 5.89 14.79
CA GLN A 33 17.90 4.94 14.33
C GLN A 33 18.67 5.42 13.09
N ILE A 34 18.37 6.63 12.57
CA ILE A 34 18.95 7.13 11.32
C ILE A 34 19.68 8.45 11.58
N SER A 35 20.98 8.45 11.30
CA SER A 35 21.79 9.65 11.23
C SER A 35 21.82 10.19 9.80
N ASN A 36 21.39 11.43 9.60
CA ASN A 36 21.42 12.21 8.37
C ASN A 36 20.32 11.90 7.34
N PHE A 37 19.43 12.89 7.19
CA PHE A 37 18.50 13.01 6.07
C PHE A 37 19.00 14.11 5.13
N SER A 38 19.17 13.79 3.86
CA SER A 38 19.43 14.79 2.81
C SER A 38 18.28 14.77 1.79
N ARG A 39 17.54 15.86 1.74
CA ARG A 39 16.56 16.06 0.67
C ARG A 39 17.34 16.50 -0.58
N MET A 40 17.57 15.56 -1.48
CA MET A 40 18.24 15.88 -2.75
C MET A 40 17.19 16.14 -3.84
N PHE A 41 17.36 17.28 -4.53
CA PHE A 41 16.60 17.61 -5.73
C PHE A 41 17.49 17.34 -6.94
N HIS A 42 16.93 16.73 -7.97
CA HIS A 42 17.58 16.59 -9.28
C HIS A 42 16.92 17.55 -10.29
N LYS A 43 17.58 17.80 -11.41
CA LYS A 43 16.97 18.56 -12.51
C LYS A 43 15.73 17.83 -13.01
N LYS A 44 14.72 18.60 -13.44
CA LYS A 44 13.48 18.08 -14.02
C LYS A 44 13.81 17.10 -15.17
N ASN A 45 13.17 15.94 -15.13
CA ASN A 45 13.21 14.97 -16.21
C ASN A 45 12.28 15.41 -17.37
N ASP A 46 12.52 14.91 -18.58
CA ASP A 46 11.60 15.15 -19.72
C ASP A 46 10.23 14.53 -19.47
N LYS A 47 10.22 13.34 -18.87
CA LYS A 47 9.01 12.68 -18.36
C LYS A 47 9.08 12.56 -16.84
N ILE A 48 7.93 12.62 -16.19
CA ILE A 48 7.85 12.37 -14.74
C ILE A 48 8.18 10.90 -14.46
N ARG A 49 9.16 10.64 -13.60
CA ARG A 49 9.55 9.30 -13.17
C ARG A 49 8.86 8.92 -11.88
N ILE A 50 8.01 7.90 -11.95
CA ILE A 50 7.28 7.39 -10.80
C ILE A 50 7.87 6.05 -10.39
N GLY A 51 8.39 5.95 -9.16
CA GLY A 51 8.83 4.70 -8.56
C GLY A 51 7.73 4.09 -7.70
N TYR A 52 7.28 2.90 -8.03
CA TYR A 52 6.39 2.10 -7.21
C TYR A 52 7.19 1.11 -6.38
N PHE A 53 7.04 1.15 -5.06
CA PHE A 53 7.74 0.30 -4.12
C PHE A 53 6.75 -0.68 -3.49
N SER A 54 6.99 -1.98 -3.62
CA SER A 54 6.09 -3.00 -3.08
C SER A 54 6.82 -4.32 -2.80
N PRO A 55 6.50 -5.02 -1.69
CA PRO A 55 6.87 -6.42 -1.50
C PRO A 55 5.92 -7.36 -2.24
N ASP A 56 4.88 -6.82 -2.88
CA ASP A 56 3.70 -7.55 -3.33
C ASP A 56 3.51 -7.51 -4.86
N PHE A 57 4.56 -7.22 -5.63
CA PHE A 57 4.56 -7.42 -7.09
C PHE A 57 4.62 -8.91 -7.45
N LYS A 58 3.68 -9.67 -6.90
CA LYS A 58 3.49 -11.11 -7.02
C LYS A 58 2.01 -11.46 -6.86
N ASN A 59 1.64 -12.72 -6.79
CA ASN A 59 0.26 -13.15 -6.52
C ASN A 59 -0.21 -12.67 -5.13
N HIS A 60 -0.70 -11.46 -5.07
CA HIS A 60 -1.11 -10.78 -3.84
C HIS A 60 -2.24 -9.78 -4.14
N PRO A 61 -3.17 -9.52 -3.19
CA PRO A 61 -4.26 -8.56 -3.40
C PRO A 61 -3.82 -7.20 -3.90
N VAL A 62 -2.74 -6.62 -3.35
CA VAL A 62 -2.20 -5.31 -3.81
C VAL A 62 -1.84 -5.35 -5.29
N MET A 63 -1.21 -6.46 -5.76
CA MET A 63 -0.87 -6.61 -7.18
C MET A 63 -2.13 -6.63 -8.05
N HIS A 64 -3.13 -7.42 -7.65
CA HIS A 64 -4.39 -7.50 -8.38
C HIS A 64 -5.13 -6.15 -8.45
N LEU A 65 -5.03 -5.34 -7.40
CA LEU A 65 -5.64 -4.01 -7.36
C LEU A 65 -4.91 -2.99 -8.26
N ILE A 66 -3.57 -2.95 -8.19
CA ILE A 66 -2.77 -1.90 -8.85
C ILE A 66 -2.48 -2.18 -10.34
N LEU A 67 -2.66 -3.41 -10.81
CA LEU A 67 -2.21 -3.84 -12.14
C LEU A 67 -2.71 -2.95 -13.28
N ASP A 68 -4.00 -2.61 -13.29
CA ASP A 68 -4.56 -1.76 -14.35
C ASP A 68 -4.07 -0.31 -14.27
N VAL A 69 -3.72 0.19 -13.08
CA VAL A 69 -3.06 1.49 -12.94
C VAL A 69 -1.69 1.46 -13.65
N LEU A 70 -0.87 0.42 -13.39
CA LEU A 70 0.43 0.27 -14.02
C LEU A 70 0.33 0.14 -15.54
N LYS A 71 -0.68 -0.57 -16.05
CA LYS A 71 -0.92 -0.75 -17.49
C LYS A 71 -1.31 0.55 -18.20
N ASN A 72 -2.09 1.40 -17.54
CA ASN A 72 -2.75 2.54 -18.16
C ASN A 72 -1.99 3.87 -17.97
N HIS A 73 -0.79 3.85 -17.43
CA HIS A 73 0.04 5.05 -17.42
C HIS A 73 0.31 5.57 -18.83
N ASP A 74 0.12 6.88 -19.02
CA ASP A 74 0.47 7.55 -20.28
C ASP A 74 2.00 7.59 -20.44
N LYS A 75 2.52 6.66 -21.26
CA LYS A 75 3.95 6.50 -21.51
C LYS A 75 4.60 7.69 -22.23
N SER A 76 3.80 8.62 -22.77
CA SER A 76 4.33 9.87 -23.31
C SER A 76 4.74 10.87 -22.23
N LYS A 77 4.12 10.77 -21.02
CA LYS A 77 4.31 11.68 -19.90
C LYS A 77 5.06 11.07 -18.73
N PHE A 78 4.96 9.75 -18.56
CA PHE A 78 5.48 9.04 -17.38
C PHE A 78 6.39 7.88 -17.77
N ASP A 79 7.52 7.77 -17.06
CA ASP A 79 8.32 6.56 -16.99
C ASP A 79 8.08 5.94 -15.61
N ILE A 80 7.56 4.71 -15.54
CA ILE A 80 7.29 4.04 -14.27
C ILE A 80 8.36 3.01 -13.94
N TYR A 81 8.80 2.99 -12.69
CA TYR A 81 9.85 2.13 -12.16
C TYR A 81 9.29 1.24 -11.07
N GLY A 82 9.63 -0.04 -11.07
CA GLY A 82 9.26 -0.99 -10.02
C GLY A 82 10.44 -1.28 -9.10
N PHE A 83 10.23 -1.14 -7.79
CA PHE A 83 11.18 -1.54 -6.75
C PHE A 83 10.52 -2.64 -5.92
N PHE A 84 10.86 -3.88 -6.24
CA PHE A 84 10.32 -5.06 -5.56
C PHE A 84 11.20 -5.42 -4.37
N HIS A 85 10.63 -5.37 -3.17
CA HIS A 85 11.32 -5.72 -1.93
C HIS A 85 10.70 -6.91 -1.18
N GLY A 86 10.01 -7.78 -1.92
CA GLY A 86 9.48 -9.04 -1.38
C GLY A 86 10.50 -10.17 -1.50
N PRO A 87 10.38 -11.21 -0.65
CA PRO A 87 11.38 -12.29 -0.55
C PRO A 87 11.35 -13.26 -1.73
N GLN A 88 10.27 -13.28 -2.53
CA GLN A 88 10.09 -14.26 -3.59
C GLN A 88 9.28 -13.69 -4.74
N GLU A 89 9.80 -13.86 -5.94
CA GLU A 89 9.13 -13.60 -7.22
C GLU A 89 8.28 -14.80 -7.63
N ASP A 90 7.27 -14.57 -8.45
CA ASP A 90 6.39 -15.57 -9.04
C ASP A 90 5.97 -15.17 -10.47
N GLU A 91 5.08 -15.95 -11.08
CA GLU A 91 4.54 -15.70 -12.41
C GLU A 91 3.89 -14.31 -12.57
N TRP A 92 3.29 -13.77 -11.50
CA TRP A 92 2.71 -12.43 -11.50
C TRP A 92 3.77 -11.33 -11.52
N THR A 93 4.94 -11.61 -10.91
CA THR A 93 6.10 -10.72 -11.01
C THR A 93 6.55 -10.57 -12.45
N ASP A 94 6.59 -11.67 -13.23
CA ASP A 94 6.96 -11.63 -14.65
C ASP A 94 5.90 -10.92 -15.51
N ILE A 95 4.63 -11.00 -15.13
CA ILE A 95 3.56 -10.26 -15.79
C ILE A 95 3.72 -8.77 -15.55
N VAL A 96 3.96 -8.34 -14.30
CA VAL A 96 3.99 -6.93 -13.94
C VAL A 96 5.25 -6.23 -14.42
N LYS A 97 6.39 -6.90 -14.47
CA LYS A 97 7.66 -6.37 -15.02
C LYS A 97 7.50 -5.72 -16.39
N LYS A 98 6.61 -6.24 -17.22
CA LYS A 98 6.37 -5.77 -18.60
C LYS A 98 5.78 -4.36 -18.69
N TYR A 99 5.20 -3.85 -17.60
CA TYR A 99 4.59 -2.52 -17.55
C TYR A 99 5.53 -1.43 -17.07
N PHE A 100 6.64 -1.82 -16.41
CA PHE A 100 7.65 -0.88 -15.93
C PHE A 100 8.67 -0.53 -17.05
N HIS A 101 9.13 0.72 -17.02
CA HIS A 101 10.30 1.14 -17.80
C HIS A 101 11.56 0.41 -17.33
N LYS A 102 11.72 0.29 -15.99
CA LYS A 102 12.73 -0.53 -15.33
C LYS A 102 12.14 -1.18 -14.08
N PHE A 103 12.59 -2.40 -13.79
CA PHE A 103 12.19 -3.14 -12.61
C PHE A 103 13.43 -3.63 -11.85
N TYR A 104 13.45 -3.38 -10.56
CA TYR A 104 14.55 -3.74 -9.69
C TYR A 104 14.06 -4.67 -8.60
N ASN A 105 14.69 -5.82 -8.44
CA ASN A 105 14.58 -6.60 -7.23
C ASN A 105 15.59 -6.03 -6.21
N VAL A 106 15.06 -5.49 -5.12
CA VAL A 106 15.85 -4.82 -4.08
C VAL A 106 15.72 -5.50 -2.72
N TYR A 107 15.23 -6.75 -2.68
CA TYR A 107 14.96 -7.46 -1.43
C TYR A 107 16.18 -7.58 -0.52
N GLU A 108 17.36 -7.84 -1.07
CA GLU A 108 18.60 -8.00 -0.32
C GLU A 108 19.36 -6.69 -0.08
N LYS A 109 18.83 -5.56 -0.57
CA LYS A 109 19.47 -4.26 -0.43
C LYS A 109 19.12 -3.60 0.90
N SER A 110 20.06 -2.81 1.43
CA SER A 110 19.78 -1.95 2.57
C SER A 110 18.82 -0.81 2.20
N ASP A 111 18.15 -0.23 3.19
CA ASP A 111 17.31 0.96 2.99
C ASP A 111 18.08 2.14 2.34
N GLU A 112 19.38 2.28 2.64
CA GLU A 112 20.25 3.29 2.03
C GLU A 112 20.49 3.01 0.55
N ASP A 113 20.79 1.75 0.20
CA ASP A 113 21.04 1.37 -1.18
C ASP A 113 19.77 1.51 -2.03
N ILE A 114 18.60 1.17 -1.48
CA ILE A 114 17.31 1.36 -2.16
C ILE A 114 17.05 2.85 -2.40
N ALA A 115 17.23 3.69 -1.39
CA ALA A 115 17.06 5.14 -1.54
C ALA A 115 18.05 5.72 -2.54
N THR A 116 19.30 5.27 -2.52
CA THR A 116 20.35 5.69 -3.46
C THR A 116 20.02 5.27 -4.89
N LEU A 117 19.65 4.01 -5.11
CA LEU A 117 19.22 3.50 -6.41
C LEU A 117 18.03 4.30 -6.98
N SER A 118 17.08 4.67 -6.11
CA SER A 118 15.95 5.52 -6.50
C SER A 118 16.41 6.90 -6.96
N ARG A 119 17.32 7.55 -6.22
CA ARG A 119 17.90 8.86 -6.55
C ARG A 119 18.73 8.83 -7.85
N GLU A 120 19.54 7.79 -8.05
CA GLU A 120 20.34 7.58 -9.27
C GLU A 120 19.45 7.45 -10.51
N ASN A 121 18.28 6.81 -10.37
CA ASN A 121 17.27 6.77 -11.41
C ASN A 121 16.45 8.06 -11.51
N LYS A 122 16.75 9.09 -10.71
CA LYS A 122 16.07 10.40 -10.70
C LYS A 122 14.55 10.24 -10.59
N ILE A 123 14.11 9.42 -9.63
CA ILE A 123 12.67 9.25 -9.37
C ILE A 123 12.11 10.57 -8.81
N ASP A 124 11.08 11.11 -9.44
CA ASP A 124 10.40 12.34 -9.03
C ASP A 124 9.37 12.07 -7.92
N ILE A 125 8.66 10.94 -8.04
CA ILE A 125 7.59 10.55 -7.13
C ILE A 125 7.81 9.10 -6.71
N ALA A 126 8.00 8.85 -5.41
CA ALA A 126 8.01 7.52 -4.83
C ALA A 126 6.63 7.18 -4.25
N VAL A 127 6.03 6.10 -4.71
CA VAL A 127 4.74 5.59 -4.23
C VAL A 127 4.98 4.33 -3.44
N ASP A 128 4.73 4.39 -2.13
CA ASP A 128 4.78 3.27 -1.20
C ASP A 128 3.46 2.50 -1.23
N LEU A 129 3.47 1.27 -1.74
CA LEU A 129 2.31 0.38 -1.76
C LEU A 129 2.25 -0.56 -0.54
N CYS A 130 3.15 -0.37 0.43
CA CYS A 130 3.30 -1.23 1.60
C CYS A 130 2.93 -0.54 2.91
N GLY A 131 3.47 0.65 3.15
CA GLY A 131 3.34 1.36 4.41
C GLY A 131 3.83 0.52 5.61
N TYR A 132 3.07 0.48 6.69
CA TYR A 132 3.39 -0.27 7.90
C TYR A 132 2.92 -1.73 7.89
N THR A 133 2.75 -2.34 6.74
CA THR A 133 2.43 -3.76 6.62
C THR A 133 3.70 -4.64 6.72
N LYS A 134 3.60 -5.93 6.35
CA LYS A 134 4.76 -6.85 6.36
C LYS A 134 5.79 -6.45 5.30
N TYR A 135 7.06 -6.56 5.62
CA TYR A 135 8.20 -6.17 4.76
C TYR A 135 8.32 -4.67 4.49
N SER A 136 7.84 -3.83 5.41
CA SER A 136 7.96 -2.37 5.31
C SER A 136 9.42 -1.91 5.18
N ILE A 137 9.66 -0.98 4.26
CA ILE A 137 10.96 -0.30 4.03
C ILE A 137 10.88 1.18 4.38
N THR A 138 10.20 1.52 5.47
CA THR A 138 9.95 2.92 5.87
C THR A 138 11.24 3.74 5.99
N LYS A 139 12.35 3.12 6.39
CA LYS A 139 13.65 3.79 6.52
C LYS A 139 14.18 4.29 5.17
N THR A 140 13.86 3.62 4.06
CA THR A 140 14.18 4.08 2.71
C THR A 140 13.60 5.47 2.44
N TYR A 141 12.36 5.72 2.84
CA TYR A 141 11.70 7.03 2.66
C TYR A 141 12.24 8.08 3.63
N ILE A 142 12.61 7.69 4.84
CA ILE A 142 13.29 8.59 5.78
C ILE A 142 14.64 9.05 5.22
N LYS A 143 15.35 8.19 4.48
CA LYS A 143 16.59 8.53 3.76
C LYS A 143 16.37 9.32 2.47
N GLY A 144 15.12 9.49 2.05
CA GLY A 144 14.74 10.27 0.87
C GLY A 144 14.87 9.49 -0.43
N ALA A 145 13.86 8.69 -0.76
CA ALA A 145 13.80 7.94 -2.01
C ALA A 145 13.50 8.86 -3.21
N ALA A 146 12.69 9.91 -3.02
CA ALA A 146 12.31 10.87 -4.05
C ALA A 146 11.94 12.23 -3.43
N PRO A 147 11.88 13.32 -4.23
CA PRO A 147 11.41 14.63 -3.78
C PRO A 147 9.97 14.60 -3.25
N ILE A 148 9.11 13.79 -3.86
CA ILE A 148 7.72 13.57 -3.44
C ILE A 148 7.56 12.10 -3.06
N GLN A 149 7.05 11.84 -1.86
CA GLN A 149 6.83 10.50 -1.34
C GLN A 149 5.37 10.36 -0.90
N ILE A 150 4.71 9.30 -1.37
CA ILE A 150 3.26 9.10 -1.26
C ILE A 150 2.98 7.72 -0.67
N ASN A 151 2.13 7.65 0.35
CA ASN A 151 1.55 6.40 0.84
C ASN A 151 0.28 6.07 0.04
N TYR A 152 0.16 4.85 -0.48
CA TYR A 152 -1.00 4.43 -1.25
C TYR A 152 -1.32 2.95 -1.09
N LEU A 153 -2.59 2.65 -1.00
CA LEU A 153 -3.25 1.36 -1.19
C LEU A 153 -3.01 0.30 -0.10
N GLY A 154 -1.75 -0.11 0.16
CA GLY A 154 -1.46 -1.26 1.04
C GLY A 154 -1.68 -0.98 2.52
N TYR A 155 -1.48 0.25 2.95
CA TYR A 155 -1.70 0.71 4.31
C TYR A 155 -2.56 1.98 4.32
N PRO A 156 -3.84 1.90 4.71
CA PRO A 156 -4.78 3.03 4.63
C PRO A 156 -4.71 3.97 5.84
N GLY A 157 -3.66 3.92 6.64
CA GLY A 157 -3.43 4.79 7.79
C GLY A 157 -2.35 5.84 7.54
N THR A 158 -2.25 6.82 8.44
CA THR A 158 -1.16 7.80 8.42
C THR A 158 0.19 7.16 8.73
N MET A 159 1.24 7.58 8.02
CA MET A 159 2.62 7.19 8.31
C MET A 159 3.21 7.91 9.53
N GLY A 160 2.50 8.91 10.10
CA GLY A 160 2.85 9.58 11.34
C GLY A 160 4.19 10.34 11.29
N ASN A 161 4.62 10.78 10.10
CA ASN A 161 5.91 11.45 9.94
C ASN A 161 5.91 12.46 8.77
N LYS A 162 6.93 13.32 8.75
CA LYS A 162 7.10 14.39 7.73
C LYS A 162 7.77 13.94 6.43
N TYR A 163 8.17 12.69 6.32
CA TYR A 163 8.88 12.17 5.13
C TYR A 163 7.92 11.74 4.03
N PHE A 164 6.68 11.44 4.37
CA PHE A 164 5.60 11.27 3.41
C PHE A 164 4.88 12.61 3.19
N ASN A 165 4.80 13.03 1.93
CA ASN A 165 4.15 14.29 1.57
C ASN A 165 2.64 14.14 1.47
N TYR A 166 2.19 12.98 0.93
CA TYR A 166 0.80 12.73 0.62
C TYR A 166 0.38 11.30 0.96
N ILE A 167 -0.91 11.16 1.22
CA ILE A 167 -1.63 9.88 1.18
C ILE A 167 -2.72 9.96 0.12
N ILE A 168 -2.84 8.93 -0.73
CA ILE A 168 -3.96 8.83 -1.68
C ILE A 168 -5.13 8.16 -0.98
N ALA A 169 -6.28 8.83 -1.01
CA ALA A 169 -7.51 8.42 -0.33
C ALA A 169 -8.74 8.79 -1.18
N ASP A 170 -9.90 8.65 -0.61
CA ASP A 170 -11.16 9.23 -1.07
C ASP A 170 -11.93 9.85 0.12
N LYS A 171 -12.99 10.60 -0.20
CA LYS A 171 -13.78 11.31 0.81
C LYS A 171 -14.56 10.42 1.78
N HIS A 172 -14.71 9.13 1.46
CA HIS A 172 -15.45 8.18 2.29
C HIS A 172 -14.55 7.55 3.35
N ILE A 173 -13.31 7.16 2.97
CA ILE A 173 -12.38 6.57 3.93
C ILE A 173 -11.63 7.61 4.77
N VAL A 174 -11.41 8.83 4.23
CA VAL A 174 -10.82 9.95 4.96
C VAL A 174 -11.66 11.20 4.71
N PRO A 175 -12.78 11.39 5.43
CA PRO A 175 -13.58 12.61 5.29
C PRO A 175 -12.75 13.84 5.73
N PRO A 176 -13.07 15.07 5.23
CA PRO A 176 -12.33 16.28 5.56
C PRO A 176 -12.19 16.56 7.07
N SER A 177 -13.16 16.17 7.87
CA SER A 177 -13.12 16.27 9.34
C SER A 177 -11.97 15.49 9.97
N GLU A 178 -11.46 14.47 9.29
CA GLU A 178 -10.39 13.58 9.75
C GLU A 178 -8.98 13.98 9.29
N PHE A 179 -8.83 15.01 8.45
CA PHE A 179 -7.50 15.47 7.96
C PHE A 179 -6.51 15.78 9.08
N LYS A 180 -7.00 16.28 10.22
CA LYS A 180 -6.20 16.53 11.42
C LYS A 180 -5.50 15.28 11.98
N ASN A 181 -6.01 14.10 11.64
CA ASN A 181 -5.50 12.80 12.10
C ASN A 181 -4.47 12.19 11.14
N PHE A 182 -4.10 12.92 10.06
CA PHE A 182 -3.06 12.51 9.13
C PHE A 182 -1.89 13.48 9.17
N SER A 183 -0.66 12.97 9.11
CA SER A 183 0.56 13.77 9.03
C SER A 183 0.83 14.21 7.58
N GLU A 184 0.30 13.47 6.62
CA GLU A 184 0.37 13.71 5.19
C GLU A 184 -0.76 14.61 4.72
N LYS A 185 -0.57 15.29 3.59
CA LYS A 185 -1.68 15.91 2.87
C LYS A 185 -2.49 14.83 2.16
N VAL A 186 -3.81 14.88 2.32
CA VAL A 186 -4.72 13.92 1.69
C VAL A 186 -4.99 14.32 0.24
N LEU A 187 -4.73 13.42 -0.71
CA LEU A 187 -5.08 13.55 -2.12
C LEU A 187 -6.27 12.63 -2.42
N TYR A 188 -7.36 13.20 -2.90
CA TYR A 188 -8.54 12.43 -3.24
C TYR A 188 -8.51 11.90 -4.67
N LEU A 189 -8.77 10.61 -4.82
CA LEU A 189 -9.31 10.06 -6.05
C LEU A 189 -10.82 10.34 -6.11
N PRO A 190 -11.40 10.57 -7.31
CA PRO A 190 -12.75 11.12 -7.42
C PRO A 190 -13.86 10.20 -6.92
N ASN A 191 -13.70 8.89 -7.04
CA ASN A 191 -14.75 7.92 -6.72
C ASN A 191 -14.36 7.01 -5.56
N CYS A 192 -13.28 6.26 -5.72
CA CYS A 192 -12.77 5.31 -4.74
C CYS A 192 -11.24 5.32 -4.77
N TYR A 193 -10.60 5.32 -3.59
CA TYR A 193 -9.15 5.26 -3.51
C TYR A 193 -8.59 3.91 -3.95
N GLN A 194 -9.38 2.86 -3.78
CA GLN A 194 -8.96 1.51 -4.11
C GLN A 194 -9.11 1.27 -5.61
N ALA A 195 -7.96 1.19 -6.29
CA ALA A 195 -7.94 0.75 -7.67
C ALA A 195 -8.42 -0.71 -7.79
N ASN A 196 -9.02 -1.05 -8.93
CA ASN A 196 -9.44 -2.40 -9.26
C ASN A 196 -9.19 -2.69 -10.74
N GLN A 197 -9.04 -3.96 -11.08
CA GLN A 197 -8.97 -4.38 -12.47
C GLN A 197 -10.34 -4.24 -13.13
N SER A 198 -10.38 -3.61 -14.31
CA SER A 198 -11.62 -3.41 -15.09
C SER A 198 -12.11 -4.67 -15.78
N LYS A 199 -11.21 -5.64 -16.03
CA LYS A 199 -11.52 -6.87 -16.79
C LYS A 199 -10.96 -8.10 -16.07
N ILE A 200 -11.65 -8.57 -15.05
CA ILE A 200 -11.32 -9.84 -14.38
C ILE A 200 -12.03 -10.97 -15.15
N LYS A 201 -11.25 -11.95 -15.59
CA LYS A 201 -11.81 -13.15 -16.21
C LYS A 201 -12.48 -14.02 -15.15
N ILE A 202 -13.79 -14.19 -15.26
CA ILE A 202 -14.53 -15.13 -14.42
C ILE A 202 -14.25 -16.55 -14.94
N SER A 203 -14.06 -17.48 -14.02
CA SER A 203 -13.91 -18.90 -14.35
C SER A 203 -15.14 -19.41 -15.12
N LYS A 204 -14.92 -20.18 -16.19
CA LYS A 204 -15.99 -20.89 -16.91
C LYS A 204 -16.41 -22.19 -16.20
N LYS A 205 -15.72 -22.59 -15.13
CA LYS A 205 -16.05 -23.77 -14.37
C LYS A 205 -17.35 -23.52 -13.61
N ASN A 206 -18.35 -24.37 -13.84
CA ASN A 206 -19.55 -24.39 -13.02
C ASN A 206 -19.25 -25.10 -11.71
N PHE A 207 -19.66 -24.48 -10.62
CA PHE A 207 -19.54 -25.03 -9.29
C PHE A 207 -20.93 -25.32 -8.74
N ASP A 208 -21.07 -26.47 -8.03
CA ASP A 208 -22.26 -26.81 -7.28
C ASP A 208 -22.03 -26.57 -5.79
N ARG A 209 -23.09 -26.36 -5.03
CA ARG A 209 -23.04 -26.27 -3.55
C ARG A 209 -22.34 -27.46 -2.90
N LYS A 210 -22.53 -28.65 -3.50
CA LYS A 210 -21.90 -29.92 -3.07
C LYS A 210 -20.37 -29.89 -3.12
N ASP A 211 -19.79 -29.15 -4.11
CA ASP A 211 -18.35 -29.03 -4.25
C ASP A 211 -17.71 -28.35 -3.03
N PHE A 212 -18.50 -27.53 -2.33
CA PHE A 212 -18.08 -26.77 -1.16
C PHE A 212 -18.72 -27.27 0.15
N LYS A 213 -19.40 -28.41 0.13
CA LYS A 213 -20.12 -28.97 1.28
C LYS A 213 -21.14 -28.00 1.89
N LEU A 214 -21.77 -27.17 1.05
CA LEU A 214 -22.78 -26.20 1.47
C LEU A 214 -24.17 -26.86 1.49
N PRO A 215 -25.07 -26.43 2.41
CA PRO A 215 -26.45 -26.92 2.44
C PRO A 215 -27.18 -26.61 1.13
N ASN A 216 -27.99 -27.55 0.63
CA ASN A 216 -28.71 -27.38 -0.62
C ASN A 216 -29.77 -26.28 -0.56
N GLU A 217 -30.50 -26.17 0.54
CA GLU A 217 -31.74 -25.36 0.66
C GLU A 217 -31.60 -24.13 1.58
N SER A 218 -30.44 -23.92 2.19
CA SER A 218 -30.23 -22.81 3.12
C SER A 218 -29.69 -21.58 2.41
N PHE A 219 -30.02 -20.38 2.91
CA PHE A 219 -29.29 -19.17 2.54
C PHE A 219 -27.91 -19.19 3.18
N VAL A 220 -26.87 -18.93 2.39
CA VAL A 220 -25.49 -18.98 2.84
C VAL A 220 -24.91 -17.58 2.89
N PHE A 221 -24.63 -17.08 4.09
CA PHE A 221 -23.84 -15.89 4.29
C PHE A 221 -22.35 -16.27 4.27
N ALA A 222 -21.54 -15.51 3.55
CA ALA A 222 -20.08 -15.75 3.45
C ALA A 222 -19.29 -14.50 3.83
N CYS A 223 -18.25 -14.68 4.64
CA CYS A 223 -17.25 -13.66 4.91
C CYS A 223 -15.87 -14.18 4.52
N LEU A 224 -15.31 -13.66 3.42
CA LEU A 224 -14.00 -14.05 2.90
C LEU A 224 -12.87 -13.15 3.44
N ASN A 225 -13.15 -12.31 4.43
CA ASN A 225 -12.14 -11.51 5.10
C ASN A 225 -11.26 -12.35 6.04
N ASN A 226 -10.07 -11.82 6.32
CA ASN A 226 -9.19 -12.43 7.32
C ASN A 226 -9.87 -12.39 8.70
N ASN A 227 -9.77 -13.50 9.44
CA ASN A 227 -10.47 -13.71 10.70
C ASN A 227 -10.11 -12.69 11.80
N TYR A 228 -8.92 -12.11 11.80
CA TYR A 228 -8.54 -11.08 12.79
C TYR A 228 -9.39 -9.80 12.69
N LYS A 229 -10.12 -9.60 11.59
CA LYS A 229 -11.07 -8.48 11.42
C LYS A 229 -12.43 -8.76 12.05
N ILE A 230 -12.69 -9.99 12.47
CA ILE A 230 -13.96 -10.38 13.11
C ILE A 230 -13.86 -10.02 14.59
N ASN A 231 -14.48 -8.91 14.98
CA ASN A 231 -14.55 -8.47 16.36
C ASN A 231 -15.91 -8.85 16.98
N PRO A 232 -16.08 -8.75 18.32
CA PRO A 232 -17.31 -9.11 19.00
C PRO A 232 -18.56 -8.37 18.50
N ILE A 233 -18.42 -7.11 18.07
CA ILE A 233 -19.53 -6.29 17.58
C ILE A 233 -20.03 -6.82 16.24
N ILE A 234 -19.11 -7.09 15.31
CA ILE A 234 -19.43 -7.66 13.99
C ILE A 234 -20.04 -9.04 14.16
N PHE A 235 -19.43 -9.89 15.00
CA PHE A 235 -19.96 -11.24 15.25
C PHE A 235 -21.37 -11.22 15.86
N ALA A 236 -21.60 -10.36 16.85
CA ALA A 236 -22.95 -10.19 17.43
C ALA A 236 -23.98 -9.69 16.41
N SER A 237 -23.57 -8.83 15.46
CA SER A 237 -24.44 -8.38 14.38
C SER A 237 -24.80 -9.53 13.44
N TRP A 238 -23.85 -10.40 13.10
CA TRP A 238 -24.12 -11.59 12.28
C TRP A 238 -25.07 -12.56 12.96
N MET A 239 -24.89 -12.78 14.28
CA MET A 239 -25.80 -13.67 15.06
C MET A 239 -27.23 -13.11 15.17
N LYS A 240 -27.45 -11.82 14.96
CA LYS A 240 -28.81 -11.24 14.89
C LYS A 240 -29.43 -11.37 13.51
N ILE A 241 -28.62 -11.58 12.46
CA ILE A 241 -29.10 -11.77 11.08
C ILE A 241 -29.50 -13.24 10.86
N LEU A 242 -28.80 -14.18 11.51
CA LEU A 242 -29.11 -15.61 11.48
C LEU A 242 -30.30 -15.97 12.36
#